data_def2d8dd30c4995cb16b5b483f65c541
#
_entry.id   def2d8dd30c4995cb16b5b483f65c541
#
_cell.length_a   1.000
_cell.length_b   1.000
_cell.length_c   1.000
_cell.angle_alpha   90.00
_cell.angle_beta   90.00
_cell.angle_gamma   90.00
#
_symmetry.space_group_name_H-M   'P 1'
#
loop_
_entity.id
_entity.type
_entity.pdbx_description
1 polymer ?
#
loop_
_entity_poly.entity_id
_entity_poly.type
_entity_poly.pdbx_seq_one_letter_code
_entity_poly.pdbx_strand_id
1 'polypeptide(L)'
;MSRKKNWEKKKKFSKGKQIKKDKFKLKKRDLREFEKQGLIKEGTFIGNQKGFGFVELEDEEDDIFIPANSVGTAMHQDKVRVLVKKKSGSGKRQEGTVVEILERGTTEVVGTFQRERDYGFVLCDNQKYAKDIYIAAKNSKGVRDGDKVVAEIIDYGDERHKPEGRIKEDMGSINAPGTDILAIVKSFNIPSEFPPKVITQAGRVPDHVLDADRDGRMDLTHLQTVTIDGEDAKDLDDAISLTKEGDIYHLGVHIADVSNYVQGGSALDKEALKRGTSVYLADRVIPMLPERLSNGICSLNQGEDRLTLSCLMDIDKNGQVIDHKIAETIIRVDRRMSYTQVRCILEDGDTETSLEYADFVPMFFLMKELSELLRSRRHHRGSIDFDFPESKITLNGAGRAIDVQAYEANVATEIIEDFMLMANETVAKEYCQGEYPFVYRTHETPDPERVESLLTLLRNQGISVQKAGEEITPKEIQEIIESIQGLPNETMISRLTLRTMKQAKYTTQCSGHFGLAAKYYCHFTSPIRRYPDLQIHRIIRDN
;
A
#
# COMPACT_ATOMS: atom_id res chain seq x y z
N MET A 1 -31.83 44.45 -39.75
CA MET A 1 -30.39 44.71 -39.39
C MET A 1 -29.93 44.04 -38.09
N SER A 2 -30.78 43.39 -37.31
CA SER A 2 -30.43 42.80 -35.97
C SER A 2 -29.85 41.37 -36.03
N ARG A 3 -30.16 40.55 -37.04
CA ARG A 3 -29.69 39.15 -37.14
C ARG A 3 -28.25 39.00 -37.67
N LYS A 4 -27.70 39.93 -38.45
CA LYS A 4 -26.32 39.88 -38.93
C LYS A 4 -25.28 40.22 -37.87
N LYS A 5 -25.57 41.09 -36.90
CA LYS A 5 -24.65 41.44 -35.81
C LYS A 5 -24.45 40.31 -34.81
N ASN A 6 -25.45 39.44 -34.62
CA ASN A 6 -25.29 38.27 -33.72
C ASN A 6 -24.51 37.11 -34.36
N TRP A 7 -24.51 37.02 -35.70
CA TRP A 7 -23.76 35.99 -36.42
C TRP A 7 -22.27 36.31 -36.52
N GLU A 8 -21.92 37.58 -36.65
CA GLU A 8 -20.51 38.03 -36.59
C GLU A 8 -19.92 37.93 -35.19
N LYS A 9 -20.71 38.12 -34.12
CA LYS A 9 -20.23 37.83 -32.74
C LYS A 9 -19.99 36.34 -32.53
N LYS A 10 -20.81 35.44 -33.05
CA LYS A 10 -20.57 33.98 -32.98
C LYS A 10 -19.39 33.54 -33.83
N LYS A 11 -19.12 34.17 -34.99
CA LYS A 11 -17.95 33.87 -35.82
C LYS A 11 -16.62 34.38 -35.21
N LYS A 12 -16.64 35.42 -34.37
CA LYS A 12 -15.45 35.88 -33.62
C LYS A 12 -15.07 34.97 -32.45
N PHE A 13 -16.05 34.22 -31.93
CA PHE A 13 -15.78 33.23 -30.85
C PHE A 13 -15.27 31.86 -31.38
N SER A 14 -15.50 31.52 -32.66
CA SER A 14 -15.07 30.27 -33.28
C SER A 14 -13.67 30.32 -33.92
N LYS A 15 -13.09 31.49 -34.07
CA LYS A 15 -11.64 31.63 -34.35
C LYS A 15 -10.95 31.71 -33.02
N GLY A 16 -10.36 30.57 -32.59
CA GLY A 16 -9.58 30.46 -31.37
C GLY A 16 -8.69 31.69 -31.18
N LYS A 17 -9.02 32.53 -30.19
CA LYS A 17 -8.04 33.46 -29.67
C LYS A 17 -6.83 32.64 -29.30
N GLN A 18 -5.79 32.67 -30.13
CA GLN A 18 -4.43 32.34 -29.66
C GLN A 18 -4.22 33.24 -28.45
N ILE A 19 -4.31 32.63 -27.25
CA ILE A 19 -3.94 33.29 -26.00
C ILE A 19 -2.46 33.60 -26.18
N LYS A 20 -2.15 34.88 -26.39
CA LYS A 20 -0.78 35.37 -26.45
C LYS A 20 -0.06 34.90 -25.20
N LYS A 21 1.18 34.45 -25.35
CA LYS A 21 2.09 33.80 -24.40
C LYS A 21 2.35 34.50 -23.06
N ASP A 22 1.61 35.50 -22.68
CA ASP A 22 1.74 36.22 -21.43
C ASP A 22 0.39 36.22 -20.70
N LYS A 23 0.18 35.29 -19.77
CA LYS A 23 -0.66 35.43 -18.57
C LYS A 23 -1.32 34.13 -18.14
N PHE A 24 -0.74 33.46 -17.21
CA PHE A 24 -1.37 32.47 -16.34
C PHE A 24 -2.39 33.08 -15.34
N LYS A 25 -2.76 34.34 -15.46
CA LYS A 25 -3.84 34.97 -14.66
C LYS A 25 -5.02 35.30 -15.57
N LEU A 26 -5.94 34.34 -15.71
CA LEU A 26 -7.28 34.65 -16.21
C LEU A 26 -7.91 35.67 -15.28
N LYS A 27 -8.57 36.71 -15.85
CA LYS A 27 -9.34 37.65 -15.03
C LYS A 27 -10.47 36.90 -14.33
N LYS A 28 -10.79 37.21 -13.08
CA LYS A 28 -11.88 36.58 -12.32
C LYS A 28 -13.20 36.49 -13.08
N ARG A 29 -13.45 37.42 -14.02
CA ARG A 29 -14.64 37.42 -14.87
C ARG A 29 -14.62 36.32 -15.92
N ASP A 30 -13.44 36.02 -16.49
CA ASP A 30 -13.28 35.00 -17.53
C ASP A 30 -13.33 33.59 -16.89
N LEU A 31 -12.79 33.44 -15.69
CA LEU A 31 -12.90 32.20 -14.89
C LEU A 31 -14.36 31.82 -14.61
N ARG A 32 -15.19 32.78 -14.14
CA ARG A 32 -16.63 32.56 -13.90
C ARG A 32 -17.40 32.17 -15.16
N GLU A 33 -16.99 32.69 -16.33
CA GLU A 33 -17.60 32.32 -17.60
C GLU A 33 -17.27 30.90 -18.02
N PHE A 34 -16.02 30.45 -17.81
CA PHE A 34 -15.57 29.07 -18.06
C PHE A 34 -16.16 28.07 -17.04
N GLU A 35 -16.30 28.46 -15.77
CA GLU A 35 -17.00 27.66 -14.74
C GLU A 35 -18.44 27.39 -15.16
N LYS A 36 -19.19 28.41 -15.60
CA LYS A 36 -20.55 28.23 -16.11
C LYS A 36 -20.66 27.34 -17.35
N GLN A 37 -19.58 27.19 -18.09
CA GLN A 37 -19.48 26.30 -19.25
C GLN A 37 -19.01 24.90 -18.90
N GLY A 38 -18.74 24.59 -17.62
CA GLY A 38 -18.19 23.30 -17.16
C GLY A 38 -16.78 23.00 -17.70
N LEU A 39 -15.99 24.05 -18.02
CA LEU A 39 -14.64 23.92 -18.56
C LEU A 39 -13.56 24.07 -17.48
N ILE A 40 -13.92 24.41 -16.26
CA ILE A 40 -13.01 24.43 -15.10
C ILE A 40 -13.25 23.17 -14.29
N LYS A 41 -12.16 22.45 -14.00
CA LYS A 41 -12.15 21.30 -13.10
C LYS A 41 -11.13 21.51 -12.00
N GLU A 42 -11.36 20.93 -10.83
CA GLU A 42 -10.47 20.94 -9.69
C GLU A 42 -9.92 19.52 -9.47
N GLY A 43 -8.64 19.42 -9.13
CA GLY A 43 -8.00 18.14 -8.86
C GLY A 43 -6.56 18.29 -8.36
N THR A 44 -5.89 17.15 -8.17
CA THR A 44 -4.51 17.07 -7.68
C THR A 44 -3.53 16.95 -8.83
N PHE A 45 -2.54 17.85 -8.90
CA PHE A 45 -1.52 17.84 -9.95
C PHE A 45 -0.42 16.81 -9.66
N ILE A 46 -0.25 15.87 -10.56
CA ILE A 46 0.81 14.87 -10.56
C ILE A 46 1.89 15.26 -11.58
N GLY A 47 3.01 15.75 -11.08
CA GLY A 47 4.13 16.20 -11.92
C GLY A 47 4.93 15.05 -12.54
N ASN A 48 5.74 15.41 -13.55
CA ASN A 48 6.70 14.53 -14.20
C ASN A 48 8.02 15.28 -14.44
N GLN A 49 9.16 14.58 -14.36
CA GLN A 49 10.50 15.14 -14.55
C GLN A 49 10.67 15.89 -15.89
N LYS A 50 9.94 15.48 -16.94
CA LYS A 50 9.94 16.14 -18.24
C LYS A 50 9.16 17.45 -18.28
N GLY A 51 8.59 17.89 -17.14
CA GLY A 51 7.89 19.15 -16.99
C GLY A 51 6.41 19.15 -17.34
N PHE A 52 5.86 18.09 -17.89
CA PHE A 52 4.43 17.90 -18.03
C PHE A 52 3.84 17.24 -16.77
N GLY A 53 2.51 17.13 -16.68
CA GLY A 53 1.86 16.39 -15.61
C GLY A 53 0.45 15.98 -15.97
N PHE A 54 -0.24 15.45 -14.96
CA PHE A 54 -1.64 15.06 -15.04
C PHE A 54 -2.39 15.69 -13.87
N VAL A 55 -3.68 15.90 -14.02
CA VAL A 55 -4.56 16.28 -12.90
C VAL A 55 -5.53 15.15 -12.67
N GLU A 56 -5.38 14.50 -11.52
CA GLU A 56 -6.29 13.48 -11.01
C GLU A 56 -7.53 14.17 -10.44
N LEU A 57 -8.72 13.72 -10.86
CA LEU A 57 -10.02 14.21 -10.42
C LEU A 57 -10.62 13.22 -9.41
N GLU A 58 -11.28 13.72 -8.36
CA GLU A 58 -11.84 12.85 -7.30
C GLU A 58 -13.00 11.96 -7.80
N ASP A 59 -13.76 12.44 -8.79
CA ASP A 59 -15.01 11.80 -9.25
C ASP A 59 -14.94 11.25 -10.69
N GLU A 60 -13.79 11.28 -11.37
CA GLU A 60 -13.65 10.86 -12.77
C GLU A 60 -12.49 9.87 -12.94
N GLU A 61 -12.66 8.86 -13.80
CA GLU A 61 -11.62 7.85 -14.08
C GLU A 61 -10.49 8.39 -14.98
N ASP A 62 -10.75 9.41 -15.79
CA ASP A 62 -9.80 9.95 -16.77
C ASP A 62 -9.06 11.18 -16.25
N ASP A 63 -7.74 11.09 -16.12
CA ASP A 63 -6.86 12.21 -15.79
C ASP A 63 -6.77 13.24 -16.92
N ILE A 64 -6.61 14.52 -16.54
CA ILE A 64 -6.39 15.61 -17.48
C ILE A 64 -4.88 15.77 -17.74
N PHE A 65 -4.45 15.62 -18.98
CA PHE A 65 -3.06 15.86 -19.37
C PHE A 65 -2.72 17.36 -19.39
N ILE A 66 -1.63 17.76 -18.73
CA ILE A 66 -1.13 19.13 -18.66
C ILE A 66 0.23 19.23 -19.35
N PRO A 67 0.32 19.81 -20.55
CA PRO A 67 1.60 20.01 -21.23
C PRO A 67 2.56 20.89 -20.42
N ALA A 68 3.86 20.72 -20.58
CA ALA A 68 4.90 21.43 -19.83
C ALA A 68 4.76 22.97 -19.86
N ASN A 69 4.31 23.53 -20.98
CA ASN A 69 4.06 24.98 -21.14
C ASN A 69 2.72 25.44 -20.53
N SER A 70 1.95 24.55 -19.93
CA SER A 70 0.61 24.79 -19.35
C SER A 70 0.55 24.49 -17.85
N VAL A 71 1.67 24.06 -17.24
CA VAL A 71 1.79 23.72 -15.81
C VAL A 71 1.89 24.98 -14.93
N GLY A 72 2.51 26.05 -15.42
CA GLY A 72 2.75 27.27 -14.63
C GLY A 72 3.72 27.04 -13.50
N THR A 73 3.29 27.36 -12.28
CA THR A 73 4.06 27.16 -11.05
C THR A 73 3.56 25.97 -10.22
N ALA A 74 2.69 25.12 -10.80
CA ALA A 74 2.20 23.93 -10.10
C ALA A 74 3.35 22.95 -9.85
N MET A 75 3.39 22.41 -8.65
CA MET A 75 4.27 21.34 -8.21
C MET A 75 3.47 20.08 -7.91
N HIS A 76 4.15 18.96 -7.88
CA HIS A 76 3.53 17.68 -7.55
C HIS A 76 2.71 17.76 -6.26
N GLN A 77 1.51 17.17 -6.25
CA GLN A 77 0.55 17.18 -5.14
C GLN A 77 -0.16 18.53 -4.87
N ASP A 78 0.07 19.57 -5.67
CA ASP A 78 -0.72 20.80 -5.54
C ASP A 78 -2.18 20.56 -5.92
N LYS A 79 -3.13 21.09 -5.13
CA LYS A 79 -4.53 21.19 -5.56
C LYS A 79 -4.68 22.36 -6.52
N VAL A 80 -5.20 22.09 -7.72
CA VAL A 80 -5.22 23.05 -8.81
C VAL A 80 -6.59 23.16 -9.47
N ARG A 81 -6.85 24.34 -10.04
CA ARG A 81 -7.91 24.54 -11.04
C ARG A 81 -7.32 24.48 -12.43
N VAL A 82 -7.99 23.72 -13.29
CA VAL A 82 -7.56 23.49 -14.66
C VAL A 82 -8.65 23.94 -15.64
N LEU A 83 -8.25 24.75 -16.62
CA LEU A 83 -9.09 25.03 -17.79
C LEU A 83 -8.92 23.91 -18.80
N VAL A 84 -9.98 23.17 -19.04
CA VAL A 84 -9.98 22.01 -19.92
C VAL A 84 -10.28 22.43 -21.35
N LYS A 85 -9.52 21.92 -22.31
CA LYS A 85 -9.79 22.09 -23.73
C LYS A 85 -10.88 21.12 -24.17
N LYS A 86 -11.82 21.58 -25.02
CA LYS A 86 -12.84 20.69 -25.59
C LYS A 86 -12.18 19.54 -26.34
N LYS A 87 -12.60 18.29 -26.08
CA LYS A 87 -12.14 17.10 -26.80
C LYS A 87 -12.27 17.34 -28.32
N SER A 88 -11.18 17.25 -29.03
CA SER A 88 -11.16 17.31 -30.51
C SER A 88 -10.84 15.92 -31.04
N GLY A 89 -11.87 15.09 -31.23
CA GLY A 89 -11.77 13.72 -31.76
C GLY A 89 -11.98 12.62 -30.72
N SER A 90 -12.55 11.50 -31.16
CA SER A 90 -12.72 10.27 -30.38
C SER A 90 -11.34 9.66 -30.08
N GLY A 91 -11.06 9.32 -28.80
CA GLY A 91 -9.86 8.59 -28.38
C GLY A 91 -8.67 9.42 -27.93
N LYS A 92 -8.70 10.77 -27.92
CA LYS A 92 -7.60 11.59 -27.35
C LYS A 92 -7.86 11.92 -25.88
N ARG A 93 -6.82 11.79 -25.05
CA ARG A 93 -6.82 12.26 -23.65
C ARG A 93 -7.20 13.73 -23.57
N GLN A 94 -7.94 14.08 -22.53
CA GLN A 94 -8.35 15.46 -22.30
C GLN A 94 -7.13 16.30 -21.93
N GLU A 95 -6.92 17.45 -22.57
CA GLU A 95 -5.79 18.36 -22.33
C GLU A 95 -6.27 19.59 -21.58
N GLY A 96 -5.47 20.06 -20.62
CA GLY A 96 -5.81 21.23 -19.80
C GLY A 96 -4.65 22.20 -19.60
N THR A 97 -4.96 23.33 -18.95
CA THR A 97 -3.98 24.34 -18.52
C THR A 97 -4.27 24.70 -17.08
N VAL A 98 -3.27 24.66 -16.19
CA VAL A 98 -3.40 25.11 -14.82
C VAL A 98 -3.64 26.62 -14.81
N VAL A 99 -4.74 27.05 -14.19
CA VAL A 99 -5.15 28.46 -14.12
C VAL A 99 -5.05 29.04 -12.72
N GLU A 100 -5.10 28.18 -11.70
CA GLU A 100 -5.01 28.60 -10.29
C GLU A 100 -4.45 27.44 -9.45
N ILE A 101 -3.64 27.80 -8.44
CA ILE A 101 -3.22 26.88 -7.38
C ILE A 101 -4.12 27.16 -6.19
N LEU A 102 -4.89 26.15 -5.77
CA LEU A 102 -5.81 26.27 -4.62
C LEU A 102 -5.07 26.05 -3.31
N GLU A 103 -4.23 25.00 -3.29
CA GLU A 103 -3.46 24.60 -2.11
C GLU A 103 -2.11 24.04 -2.56
N ARG A 104 -1.05 24.38 -1.81
CA ARG A 104 0.27 23.82 -2.03
C ARG A 104 0.41 22.47 -1.34
N GLY A 105 0.52 21.40 -2.13
CA GLY A 105 0.77 20.06 -1.62
C GLY A 105 2.25 19.83 -1.30
N THR A 106 3.16 20.51 -2.02
CA THR A 106 4.60 20.43 -1.79
C THR A 106 5.13 21.74 -1.22
N THR A 107 5.53 21.72 0.04
CA THR A 107 6.19 22.86 0.73
C THR A 107 7.66 22.59 1.01
N GLU A 108 8.07 21.34 0.99
CA GLU A 108 9.43 20.86 1.24
C GLU A 108 9.84 19.85 0.19
N VAL A 109 11.12 19.81 -0.14
CA VAL A 109 11.69 18.80 -1.04
C VAL A 109 12.95 18.20 -0.44
N VAL A 110 13.19 16.94 -0.74
CA VAL A 110 14.44 16.24 -0.42
C VAL A 110 15.29 16.13 -1.66
N GLY A 111 16.59 16.33 -1.51
CA GLY A 111 17.50 16.22 -2.62
C GLY A 111 18.97 16.34 -2.22
N THR A 112 19.83 16.37 -3.21
CA THR A 112 21.27 16.55 -3.04
C THR A 112 21.63 18.01 -3.26
N PHE A 113 22.32 18.63 -2.30
CA PHE A 113 22.78 19.99 -2.42
C PHE A 113 24.01 20.05 -3.32
N GLN A 114 23.91 20.81 -4.40
CA GLN A 114 25.02 21.12 -5.29
C GLN A 114 25.44 22.57 -5.10
N ARG A 115 26.67 22.80 -4.65
CA ARG A 115 27.22 24.12 -4.36
C ARG A 115 27.82 24.75 -5.60
N GLU A 116 27.47 26.00 -5.82
CA GLU A 116 28.14 26.92 -6.70
C GLU A 116 28.92 27.97 -5.86
N ARG A 117 29.59 28.97 -6.51
CA ARG A 117 30.42 29.96 -5.80
C ARG A 117 29.63 30.70 -4.72
N ASP A 118 28.52 31.36 -5.08
CA ASP A 118 27.75 32.26 -4.23
C ASP A 118 26.30 31.79 -4.00
N TYR A 119 25.95 30.59 -4.46
CA TYR A 119 24.63 29.99 -4.33
C TYR A 119 24.73 28.47 -4.48
N GLY A 120 23.62 27.77 -4.48
CA GLY A 120 23.56 26.36 -4.80
C GLY A 120 22.19 25.95 -5.34
N PHE A 121 22.07 24.68 -5.65
CA PHE A 121 20.82 24.05 -6.04
C PHE A 121 20.58 22.81 -5.19
N VAL A 122 19.32 22.52 -4.92
CA VAL A 122 18.91 21.19 -4.46
C VAL A 122 18.35 20.43 -5.64
N LEU A 123 19.08 19.39 -6.04
CA LEU A 123 18.65 18.43 -7.06
C LEU A 123 17.66 17.48 -6.40
N CYS A 124 16.37 17.62 -6.75
CA CYS A 124 15.31 16.85 -6.12
C CYS A 124 15.43 15.34 -6.41
N ASP A 125 15.32 14.51 -5.39
CA ASP A 125 15.36 13.04 -5.53
C ASP A 125 14.11 12.49 -6.22
N ASN A 126 12.95 13.08 -5.96
CA ASN A 126 11.70 12.66 -6.54
C ASN A 126 11.56 13.16 -7.98
N GLN A 127 11.51 12.21 -8.93
CA GLN A 127 11.38 12.47 -10.37
C GLN A 127 10.05 13.12 -10.80
N LYS A 128 9.15 13.37 -9.86
CA LYS A 128 7.92 14.14 -10.10
C LYS A 128 8.14 15.65 -10.09
N TYR A 129 9.32 16.11 -9.66
CA TYR A 129 9.72 17.51 -9.73
C TYR A 129 10.57 17.77 -10.98
N ALA A 130 10.13 18.71 -11.79
CA ALA A 130 10.80 19.05 -13.06
C ALA A 130 11.92 20.09 -12.93
N LYS A 131 11.99 20.78 -11.77
CA LYS A 131 12.92 21.89 -11.54
C LYS A 131 13.67 21.68 -10.23
N ASP A 132 14.98 21.95 -10.27
CA ASP A 132 15.82 22.06 -9.09
C ASP A 132 15.48 23.32 -8.31
N ILE A 133 15.68 23.29 -6.99
CA ILE A 133 15.41 24.44 -6.11
C ILE A 133 16.66 25.26 -5.95
N TYR A 134 16.60 26.54 -6.32
CA TYR A 134 17.68 27.51 -6.11
C TYR A 134 17.83 27.85 -4.61
N ILE A 135 19.06 27.85 -4.11
CA ILE A 135 19.38 28.17 -2.70
C ILE A 135 20.39 29.32 -2.69
N ALA A 136 19.97 30.48 -2.22
CA ALA A 136 20.88 31.61 -2.01
C ALA A 136 21.89 31.30 -0.90
N ALA A 137 23.10 31.86 -0.96
CA ALA A 137 24.16 31.61 0.04
C ALA A 137 23.71 31.78 1.48
N LYS A 138 22.93 32.82 1.79
CA LYS A 138 22.35 33.08 3.12
C LYS A 138 21.40 31.99 3.61
N ASN A 139 20.83 31.20 2.68
CA ASN A 139 19.83 30.16 2.95
C ASN A 139 20.45 28.74 2.97
N SER A 140 21.77 28.60 2.75
CA SER A 140 22.44 27.29 2.64
C SER A 140 22.93 26.72 3.98
N LYS A 141 22.85 27.46 5.09
CA LYS A 141 23.26 27.01 6.45
C LYS A 141 24.64 26.33 6.53
N GLY A 142 25.55 26.60 5.62
CA GLY A 142 26.88 25.99 5.61
C GLY A 142 26.95 24.53 5.17
N VAL A 143 25.87 23.95 4.64
CA VAL A 143 25.80 22.59 4.10
C VAL A 143 26.90 22.36 3.06
N ARG A 144 27.51 21.18 3.01
CA ARG A 144 28.58 20.84 2.08
C ARG A 144 28.03 20.44 0.71
N ASP A 145 28.86 20.57 -0.30
CA ASP A 145 28.55 20.02 -1.62
C ASP A 145 28.38 18.50 -1.57
N GLY A 146 27.30 17.99 -2.16
CA GLY A 146 26.97 16.57 -2.15
C GLY A 146 26.19 16.07 -0.93
N ASP A 147 25.91 16.92 0.05
CA ASP A 147 25.09 16.51 1.21
C ASP A 147 23.61 16.34 0.82
N LYS A 148 22.94 15.39 1.46
CA LYS A 148 21.48 15.22 1.41
C LYS A 148 20.83 16.25 2.32
N VAL A 149 19.78 16.91 1.82
CA VAL A 149 19.11 18.00 2.52
C VAL A 149 17.60 17.94 2.36
N VAL A 150 16.91 18.52 3.34
CA VAL A 150 15.52 18.97 3.19
C VAL A 150 15.53 20.47 2.93
N ALA A 151 14.97 20.90 1.81
CA ALA A 151 14.79 22.30 1.48
C ALA A 151 13.32 22.70 1.54
N GLU A 152 13.03 23.76 2.29
CA GLU A 152 11.72 24.42 2.32
C GLU A 152 11.61 25.38 1.14
N ILE A 153 10.50 25.32 0.41
CA ILE A 153 10.24 26.20 -0.74
C ILE A 153 9.70 27.53 -0.20
N ILE A 154 10.41 28.63 -0.47
CA ILE A 154 10.00 29.97 -0.07
C ILE A 154 9.43 30.81 -1.22
N ASP A 155 9.76 30.44 -2.45
CA ASP A 155 9.18 31.00 -3.68
C ASP A 155 9.05 29.87 -4.73
N TYR A 156 7.90 29.75 -5.35
CA TYR A 156 7.62 28.72 -6.36
C TYR A 156 8.08 29.12 -7.77
N GLY A 157 8.70 30.29 -7.90
CA GLY A 157 9.21 30.81 -9.15
C GLY A 157 8.12 31.19 -10.16
N ASP A 158 8.54 31.35 -11.39
CA ASP A 158 7.69 31.64 -12.55
C ASP A 158 8.27 31.02 -13.83
N GLU A 159 7.86 31.50 -15.01
CA GLU A 159 8.43 31.06 -16.30
C GLU A 159 9.92 31.43 -16.47
N ARG A 160 10.39 32.45 -15.76
CA ARG A 160 11.77 33.00 -15.91
C ARG A 160 12.68 32.62 -14.75
N HIS A 161 12.12 32.35 -13.58
CA HIS A 161 12.86 32.07 -12.35
C HIS A 161 12.57 30.65 -11.87
N LYS A 162 13.64 29.95 -11.45
CA LYS A 162 13.50 28.66 -10.76
C LYS A 162 12.86 28.88 -9.39
N PRO A 163 12.22 27.84 -8.81
CA PRO A 163 11.79 27.90 -7.40
C PRO A 163 12.98 28.20 -6.49
N GLU A 164 12.77 29.03 -5.46
CA GLU A 164 13.77 29.37 -4.44
C GLU A 164 13.40 28.70 -3.11
N GLY A 165 14.42 28.20 -2.41
CA GLY A 165 14.27 27.55 -1.12
C GLY A 165 15.31 27.99 -0.10
N ARG A 166 15.13 27.48 1.11
CA ARG A 166 16.15 27.51 2.17
C ARG A 166 16.35 26.10 2.72
N ILE A 167 17.59 25.79 3.07
CA ILE A 167 17.88 24.52 3.72
C ILE A 167 17.22 24.51 5.10
N LYS A 168 16.33 23.54 5.32
CA LYS A 168 15.66 23.30 6.60
C LYS A 168 16.49 22.36 7.46
N GLU A 169 16.94 21.25 6.88
CA GLU A 169 17.67 20.18 7.55
C GLU A 169 18.83 19.71 6.67
N ASP A 170 19.99 19.53 7.29
CA ASP A 170 21.16 18.88 6.68
C ASP A 170 21.23 17.44 7.21
N MET A 171 21.06 16.46 6.35
CA MET A 171 21.11 15.04 6.68
C MET A 171 22.51 14.44 6.52
N GLY A 172 23.48 15.27 6.05
CA GLY A 172 24.86 14.86 5.83
C GLY A 172 25.12 14.16 4.51
N SER A 173 26.31 13.58 4.40
CA SER A 173 26.74 12.93 3.16
C SER A 173 25.86 11.75 2.77
N ILE A 174 25.53 11.65 1.47
CA ILE A 174 24.81 10.48 0.92
C ILE A 174 25.55 9.15 1.19
N ASN A 175 26.86 9.19 1.40
CA ASN A 175 27.66 8.01 1.70
C ASN A 175 27.69 7.67 3.20
N ALA A 176 27.09 8.49 4.06
CA ALA A 176 26.96 8.16 5.48
C ALA A 176 25.87 7.10 5.70
N PRO A 177 26.11 6.10 6.56
CA PRO A 177 25.13 5.04 6.82
C PRO A 177 23.79 5.61 7.27
N GLY A 178 22.69 5.13 6.66
CA GLY A 178 21.31 5.51 7.01
C GLY A 178 20.84 6.86 6.44
N THR A 179 21.71 7.66 5.79
CA THR A 179 21.30 8.92 5.17
C THR A 179 20.37 8.70 3.98
N ASP A 180 20.60 7.67 3.19
CA ASP A 180 19.75 7.24 2.09
C ASP A 180 18.34 6.85 2.57
N ILE A 181 18.25 6.03 3.64
CA ILE A 181 16.97 5.64 4.25
C ILE A 181 16.25 6.87 4.83
N LEU A 182 16.98 7.73 5.56
CA LEU A 182 16.40 8.97 6.10
C LEU A 182 15.87 9.88 4.97
N ALA A 183 16.60 10.00 3.86
CA ALA A 183 16.17 10.76 2.71
C ALA A 183 14.87 10.21 2.11
N ILE A 184 14.72 8.87 2.03
CA ILE A 184 13.47 8.22 1.60
C ILE A 184 12.33 8.57 2.55
N VAL A 185 12.52 8.41 3.87
CA VAL A 185 11.50 8.74 4.90
C VAL A 185 11.02 10.18 4.74
N LYS A 186 11.96 11.12 4.59
CA LYS A 186 11.64 12.55 4.41
C LYS A 186 10.97 12.84 3.08
N SER A 187 11.39 12.19 1.98
CA SER A 187 10.85 12.44 0.64
C SER A 187 9.40 11.99 0.49
N PHE A 188 8.99 10.98 1.24
CA PHE A 188 7.61 10.50 1.31
C PHE A 188 6.81 11.12 2.45
N ASN A 189 7.37 12.08 3.20
CA ASN A 189 6.75 12.72 4.37
C ASN A 189 6.25 11.69 5.41
N ILE A 190 6.97 10.57 5.58
CA ILE A 190 6.60 9.53 6.54
C ILE A 190 6.82 10.07 7.95
N PRO A 191 5.77 10.11 8.81
CA PRO A 191 5.90 10.66 10.16
C PRO A 191 6.69 9.70 11.05
N SER A 192 7.96 10.00 11.34
CA SER A 192 8.85 9.17 12.15
C SER A 192 8.61 9.28 13.66
N GLU A 193 7.98 10.35 14.13
CA GLU A 193 7.73 10.60 15.54
C GLU A 193 6.23 10.64 15.85
N PHE A 194 5.86 10.22 17.05
CA PHE A 194 4.48 10.32 17.53
C PHE A 194 4.27 11.64 18.28
N PRO A 195 3.12 12.32 18.05
CA PRO A 195 2.76 13.50 18.82
C PRO A 195 2.68 13.23 20.35
N PRO A 196 3.04 14.19 21.22
CA PRO A 196 3.03 14.00 22.68
C PRO A 196 1.68 13.50 23.24
N LYS A 197 0.56 13.91 22.65
CA LYS A 197 -0.78 13.45 23.06
C LYS A 197 -0.97 11.94 22.82
N VAL A 198 -0.42 11.43 21.73
CA VAL A 198 -0.47 10.00 21.36
C VAL A 198 0.36 9.19 22.35
N ILE A 199 1.59 9.64 22.65
CA ILE A 199 2.47 8.99 23.63
C ILE A 199 1.84 9.00 25.02
N THR A 200 1.23 10.13 25.43
CA THR A 200 0.54 10.23 26.72
C THR A 200 -0.63 9.25 26.80
N GLN A 201 -1.41 9.09 25.75
CA GLN A 201 -2.52 8.13 25.71
C GLN A 201 -2.00 6.69 25.73
N ALA A 202 -1.00 6.38 24.92
CA ALA A 202 -0.35 5.06 24.91
C ALA A 202 0.19 4.67 26.30
N GLY A 203 0.76 5.62 27.03
CA GLY A 203 1.26 5.41 28.40
C GLY A 203 0.18 5.03 29.43
N ARG A 204 -1.10 5.29 29.14
CA ARG A 204 -2.23 4.93 30.01
C ARG A 204 -2.83 3.56 29.71
N VAL A 205 -2.48 2.96 28.55
CA VAL A 205 -2.94 1.61 28.21
C VAL A 205 -2.27 0.61 29.16
N PRO A 206 -3.00 -0.33 29.74
CA PRO A 206 -2.44 -1.39 30.57
C PRO A 206 -1.37 -2.19 29.83
N ASP A 207 -0.46 -2.82 30.56
CA ASP A 207 0.55 -3.74 30.02
C ASP A 207 0.12 -5.22 30.09
N HIS A 208 -1.04 -5.50 30.66
CA HIS A 208 -1.66 -6.81 30.76
C HIS A 208 -3.18 -6.73 30.55
N VAL A 209 -3.82 -7.85 30.27
CA VAL A 209 -5.27 -7.98 30.13
C VAL A 209 -5.93 -7.80 31.48
N LEU A 210 -6.85 -6.84 31.57
CA LEU A 210 -7.62 -6.60 32.79
C LEU A 210 -8.76 -7.61 32.93
N ASP A 211 -9.19 -7.87 34.18
CA ASP A 211 -10.32 -8.76 34.42
C ASP A 211 -11.61 -8.26 33.73
N ALA A 212 -11.80 -6.94 33.69
CA ALA A 212 -12.94 -6.34 32.99
C ALA A 212 -12.93 -6.58 31.47
N ASP A 213 -11.75 -6.77 30.85
CA ASP A 213 -11.62 -7.04 29.41
C ASP A 213 -11.91 -8.51 29.06
N ARG A 214 -12.01 -9.39 30.07
CA ARG A 214 -12.32 -10.82 29.91
C ARG A 214 -13.81 -11.10 29.81
N ASP A 215 -14.63 -10.20 30.33
CA ASP A 215 -16.08 -10.40 30.39
C ASP A 215 -16.68 -10.46 28.98
N GLY A 216 -17.52 -11.49 28.74
CA GLY A 216 -18.13 -11.75 27.42
C GLY A 216 -17.24 -12.41 26.37
N ARG A 217 -15.94 -12.58 26.64
CA ARG A 217 -15.01 -13.21 25.69
C ARG A 217 -14.92 -14.72 25.88
N MET A 218 -14.74 -15.44 24.78
CA MET A 218 -14.50 -16.88 24.81
C MET A 218 -13.06 -17.15 25.28
N ASP A 219 -12.90 -17.94 26.33
CA ASP A 219 -11.59 -18.36 26.83
C ASP A 219 -11.05 -19.54 26.02
N LEU A 220 -10.02 -19.28 25.22
CA LEU A 220 -9.29 -20.27 24.41
C LEU A 220 -7.85 -20.48 24.89
N THR A 221 -7.52 -20.06 26.11
CA THR A 221 -6.17 -20.20 26.69
C THR A 221 -5.72 -21.66 26.86
N HIS A 222 -6.65 -22.61 26.74
CA HIS A 222 -6.39 -24.05 26.80
C HIS A 222 -6.00 -24.67 25.45
N LEU A 223 -6.20 -23.94 24.33
CA LEU A 223 -5.81 -24.44 23.01
C LEU A 223 -4.31 -24.31 22.81
N GLN A 224 -3.68 -25.35 22.26
CA GLN A 224 -2.30 -25.27 21.82
C GLN A 224 -2.19 -24.23 20.67
N THR A 225 -1.46 -23.15 20.94
CA THR A 225 -1.42 -21.97 20.06
C THR A 225 0.03 -21.53 19.85
N VAL A 226 0.38 -21.21 18.60
CA VAL A 226 1.72 -20.72 18.22
C VAL A 226 1.63 -19.47 17.38
N THR A 227 2.67 -18.61 17.46
CA THR A 227 2.96 -17.59 16.45
C THR A 227 4.14 -18.07 15.60
N ILE A 228 4.15 -17.74 14.29
CA ILE A 228 5.22 -18.10 13.36
C ILE A 228 5.55 -16.86 12.52
N ASP A 229 6.70 -16.23 12.81
CA ASP A 229 7.09 -14.94 12.24
C ASP A 229 8.58 -14.90 11.91
N GLY A 230 9.06 -13.75 11.43
CA GLY A 230 10.50 -13.49 11.31
C GLY A 230 11.18 -13.43 12.69
N GLU A 231 12.47 -13.76 12.75
CA GLU A 231 13.24 -13.77 13.99
C GLU A 231 13.20 -12.42 14.73
N ASP A 232 13.24 -11.32 13.98
CA ASP A 232 13.28 -9.96 14.50
C ASP A 232 11.91 -9.32 14.71
N ALA A 233 10.81 -10.01 14.37
CA ALA A 233 9.45 -9.50 14.51
C ALA A 233 9.12 -9.26 15.98
N LYS A 234 8.48 -8.11 16.28
CA LYS A 234 8.04 -7.74 17.63
C LYS A 234 6.54 -7.45 17.70
N ASP A 235 5.95 -7.18 16.58
CA ASP A 235 4.54 -6.84 16.38
C ASP A 235 3.79 -8.07 15.83
N LEU A 236 3.59 -9.07 16.72
CA LEU A 236 2.97 -10.34 16.38
C LEU A 236 1.46 -10.16 16.29
N ASP A 237 0.94 -10.02 15.06
CA ASP A 237 -0.46 -9.77 14.77
C ASP A 237 -1.33 -11.03 14.91
N ASP A 238 -0.78 -12.20 14.58
CA ASP A 238 -1.53 -13.45 14.41
C ASP A 238 -0.93 -14.63 15.17
N ALA A 239 -1.80 -15.52 15.61
CA ALA A 239 -1.47 -16.81 16.20
C ALA A 239 -2.41 -17.88 15.64
N ILE A 240 -1.92 -19.12 15.60
CA ILE A 240 -2.62 -20.24 14.99
C ILE A 240 -2.81 -21.36 16.00
N SER A 241 -4.01 -21.91 16.03
CA SER A 241 -4.29 -23.22 16.64
C SER A 241 -4.88 -24.16 15.58
N LEU A 242 -4.48 -25.43 15.58
CA LEU A 242 -4.97 -26.41 14.62
C LEU A 242 -5.06 -27.81 15.24
N THR A 243 -6.25 -28.42 15.10
CA THR A 243 -6.49 -29.82 15.41
C THR A 243 -7.25 -30.50 14.26
N LYS A 244 -7.30 -31.83 14.26
CA LYS A 244 -8.03 -32.61 13.27
C LYS A 244 -8.82 -33.70 13.94
N GLU A 245 -10.12 -33.78 13.64
CA GLU A 245 -11.01 -34.85 14.07
C GLU A 245 -11.62 -35.54 12.86
N GLY A 246 -11.23 -36.80 12.63
CA GLY A 246 -11.62 -37.51 11.40
C GLY A 246 -11.13 -36.81 10.15
N ASP A 247 -12.04 -36.40 9.26
CA ASP A 247 -11.76 -35.69 8.02
C ASP A 247 -11.92 -34.16 8.14
N ILE A 248 -12.12 -33.63 9.36
CA ILE A 248 -12.37 -32.21 9.61
C ILE A 248 -11.17 -31.59 10.32
N TYR A 249 -10.66 -30.48 9.77
CA TYR A 249 -9.65 -29.63 10.40
C TYR A 249 -10.34 -28.51 11.16
N HIS A 250 -9.97 -28.30 12.41
CA HIS A 250 -10.42 -27.18 13.26
C HIS A 250 -9.28 -26.15 13.31
N LEU A 251 -9.38 -25.17 12.42
CA LEU A 251 -8.38 -24.09 12.29
C LEU A 251 -8.84 -22.86 13.06
N GLY A 252 -8.05 -22.41 14.02
CA GLY A 252 -8.20 -21.13 14.69
C GLY A 252 -7.16 -20.13 14.18
N VAL A 253 -7.62 -19.02 13.62
CA VAL A 253 -6.79 -17.85 13.28
C VAL A 253 -7.13 -16.76 14.26
N HIS A 254 -6.20 -16.46 15.17
CA HIS A 254 -6.38 -15.54 16.29
C HIS A 254 -5.62 -14.25 16.02
N ILE A 255 -6.35 -13.14 15.86
CA ILE A 255 -5.76 -11.84 15.52
C ILE A 255 -5.81 -10.92 16.72
N ALA A 256 -4.73 -10.23 17.00
CA ALA A 256 -4.62 -9.25 18.09
C ALA A 256 -5.78 -8.25 18.07
N ASP A 257 -6.55 -8.17 19.16
CA ASP A 257 -7.67 -7.22 19.27
C ASP A 257 -7.17 -5.81 19.62
N VAL A 258 -6.55 -5.16 18.63
CA VAL A 258 -6.06 -3.78 18.75
C VAL A 258 -7.22 -2.81 19.00
N SER A 259 -8.43 -3.14 18.52
CA SER A 259 -9.60 -2.27 18.64
C SER A 259 -10.05 -2.09 20.09
N ASN A 260 -9.69 -3.02 20.98
CA ASN A 260 -9.94 -2.88 22.41
C ASN A 260 -9.15 -1.71 23.03
N TYR A 261 -7.93 -1.49 22.58
CA TYR A 261 -7.00 -0.49 23.12
C TYR A 261 -7.01 0.84 22.35
N VAL A 262 -7.32 0.81 21.06
CA VAL A 262 -7.34 1.96 20.16
C VAL A 262 -8.79 2.34 19.84
N GLN A 263 -9.40 3.08 20.77
CA GLN A 263 -10.79 3.52 20.66
C GLN A 263 -10.98 4.54 19.52
N GLY A 264 -12.08 4.40 18.77
CA GLY A 264 -12.43 5.29 17.66
C GLY A 264 -12.47 6.77 18.05
N GLY A 265 -11.89 7.65 17.23
CA GLY A 265 -11.82 9.09 17.46
C GLY A 265 -10.81 9.56 18.51
N SER A 266 -10.09 8.64 19.17
CA SER A 266 -9.03 8.95 20.14
C SER A 266 -7.78 9.58 19.47
N ALA A 267 -6.81 10.03 20.26
CA ALA A 267 -5.56 10.54 19.69
C ALA A 267 -4.73 9.44 19.03
N LEU A 268 -4.74 8.21 19.59
CA LEU A 268 -4.13 7.02 18.99
C LEU A 268 -4.78 6.69 17.65
N ASP A 269 -6.10 6.67 17.59
CA ASP A 269 -6.86 6.37 16.38
C ASP A 269 -6.61 7.39 15.25
N LYS A 270 -6.67 8.68 15.58
CA LYS A 270 -6.42 9.74 14.60
C LYS A 270 -5.00 9.68 14.02
N GLU A 271 -4.02 9.33 14.84
CA GLU A 271 -2.65 9.16 14.37
C GLU A 271 -2.48 7.88 13.54
N ALA A 272 -3.10 6.77 13.96
CA ALA A 272 -3.10 5.52 13.21
C ALA A 272 -3.76 5.70 11.83
N LEU A 273 -4.90 6.39 11.75
CA LEU A 273 -5.57 6.75 10.49
C LEU A 273 -4.67 7.61 9.59
N LYS A 274 -4.00 8.62 10.17
CA LYS A 274 -3.08 9.49 9.44
C LYS A 274 -1.89 8.71 8.86
N ARG A 275 -1.35 7.76 9.59
CA ARG A 275 -0.25 6.88 9.13
C ARG A 275 -0.74 5.85 8.12
N GLY A 276 -1.92 5.30 8.32
CA GLY A 276 -2.56 4.28 7.48
C GLY A 276 -1.94 2.89 7.60
N THR A 277 -0.61 2.82 7.74
CA THR A 277 0.15 1.56 7.84
C THR A 277 1.49 1.77 8.56
N SER A 278 2.07 0.70 9.08
CA SER A 278 3.49 0.65 9.45
C SER A 278 4.35 0.63 8.18
N VAL A 279 5.54 1.21 8.24
CA VAL A 279 6.50 1.24 7.12
C VAL A 279 7.77 0.50 7.54
N TYR A 280 8.08 -0.56 6.80
CA TYR A 280 9.25 -1.41 7.05
C TYR A 280 10.38 -0.96 6.11
N LEU A 281 11.50 -0.55 6.69
CA LEU A 281 12.70 -0.09 5.99
C LEU A 281 13.86 -1.06 6.28
N ALA A 282 14.94 -0.95 5.53
CA ALA A 282 16.07 -1.88 5.69
C ALA A 282 16.76 -1.80 7.08
N ASP A 283 16.69 -0.65 7.75
CA ASP A 283 17.36 -0.40 9.03
C ASP A 283 16.39 -0.20 10.21
N ARG A 284 15.12 0.02 9.96
CA ARG A 284 14.12 0.33 10.99
C ARG A 284 12.68 0.10 10.53
N VAL A 285 11.79 0.03 11.51
CA VAL A 285 10.34 0.08 11.29
C VAL A 285 9.82 1.43 11.80
N ILE A 286 8.97 2.10 11.02
CA ILE A 286 8.18 3.24 11.45
C ILE A 286 6.76 2.73 11.70
N PRO A 287 6.37 2.47 12.96
CA PRO A 287 5.14 1.75 13.25
C PRO A 287 3.90 2.65 13.13
N MET A 288 2.75 2.04 12.80
CA MET A 288 1.45 2.71 12.81
C MET A 288 1.01 3.09 14.22
N LEU A 289 1.32 2.27 15.20
CA LEU A 289 1.02 2.45 16.62
C LEU A 289 2.29 2.57 17.45
N PRO A 290 2.28 3.32 18.59
CA PRO A 290 3.42 3.34 19.49
C PRO A 290 3.83 1.94 19.96
N GLU A 291 5.15 1.70 20.12
CA GLU A 291 5.72 0.40 20.47
C GLU A 291 5.14 -0.22 21.75
N ARG A 292 4.69 0.60 22.71
CA ARG A 292 3.98 0.11 23.91
C ARG A 292 2.71 -0.68 23.55
N LEU A 293 2.06 -0.37 22.42
CA LEU A 293 0.94 -1.15 21.90
C LEU A 293 1.42 -2.21 20.93
N SER A 294 2.15 -1.80 19.86
CA SER A 294 2.49 -2.71 18.76
C SER A 294 3.39 -3.88 19.20
N ASN A 295 4.35 -3.65 20.09
CA ASN A 295 5.27 -4.67 20.58
C ASN A 295 4.90 -5.17 21.99
N GLY A 296 3.97 -4.48 22.66
CA GLY A 296 3.52 -4.74 24.03
C GLY A 296 2.19 -5.47 24.08
N ILE A 297 1.15 -4.76 24.62
CA ILE A 297 -0.15 -5.38 24.94
C ILE A 297 -0.89 -5.94 23.72
N CYS A 298 -0.71 -5.37 22.52
CA CYS A 298 -1.33 -5.88 21.31
C CYS A 298 -0.56 -7.08 20.71
N SER A 299 0.76 -7.14 20.89
CA SER A 299 1.55 -8.24 20.35
C SER A 299 1.26 -9.57 21.06
N LEU A 300 1.02 -10.63 20.29
CA LEU A 300 0.70 -11.96 20.79
C LEU A 300 1.95 -12.67 21.37
N ASN A 301 2.51 -12.08 22.42
CA ASN A 301 3.73 -12.56 23.06
C ASN A 301 3.52 -13.89 23.77
N GLN A 302 4.52 -14.77 23.69
CA GLN A 302 4.51 -16.09 24.30
C GLN A 302 4.29 -16.03 25.82
N GLY A 303 3.40 -16.90 26.33
CA GLY A 303 3.16 -17.08 27.75
C GLY A 303 2.25 -16.03 28.40
N GLU A 304 1.80 -15.02 27.63
CA GLU A 304 0.96 -13.96 28.13
C GLU A 304 -0.48 -14.08 27.60
N ASP A 305 -1.48 -13.78 28.47
CA ASP A 305 -2.86 -13.68 28.02
C ASP A 305 -3.00 -12.47 27.10
N ARG A 306 -3.68 -12.67 25.97
CA ARG A 306 -3.94 -11.63 24.96
C ARG A 306 -5.38 -11.66 24.50
N LEU A 307 -5.92 -10.47 24.29
CA LEU A 307 -7.22 -10.31 23.65
C LEU A 307 -7.07 -10.47 22.15
N THR A 308 -7.95 -11.30 21.60
CA THR A 308 -7.98 -11.55 20.15
C THR A 308 -9.38 -11.49 19.59
N LEU A 309 -9.46 -11.21 18.29
CA LEU A 309 -10.63 -11.48 17.47
C LEU A 309 -10.29 -12.71 16.63
N SER A 310 -10.98 -13.81 16.89
CA SER A 310 -10.64 -15.11 16.31
C SER A 310 -11.62 -15.52 15.24
N CYS A 311 -11.09 -16.02 14.12
CA CYS A 311 -11.84 -16.73 13.08
C CYS A 311 -11.58 -18.23 13.27
N LEU A 312 -12.57 -18.92 13.83
CA LEU A 312 -12.55 -20.37 14.05
C LEU A 312 -13.26 -21.04 12.88
N MET A 313 -12.61 -21.98 12.21
CA MET A 313 -13.11 -22.57 10.96
C MET A 313 -13.02 -24.09 11.01
N ASP A 314 -14.14 -24.74 10.66
CA ASP A 314 -14.19 -26.17 10.38
C ASP A 314 -14.02 -26.39 8.87
N ILE A 315 -12.94 -27.08 8.50
CA ILE A 315 -12.55 -27.26 7.10
C ILE A 315 -12.58 -28.75 6.76
N ASP A 316 -13.27 -29.09 5.68
CA ASP A 316 -13.36 -30.47 5.21
C ASP A 316 -12.09 -30.93 4.47
N LYS A 317 -12.03 -32.22 4.14
CA LYS A 317 -10.93 -32.84 3.36
C LYS A 317 -10.73 -32.27 1.95
N ASN A 318 -11.65 -31.44 1.45
CA ASN A 318 -11.52 -30.75 0.16
C ASN A 318 -11.05 -29.28 0.35
N GLY A 319 -10.69 -28.88 1.57
CA GLY A 319 -10.29 -27.52 1.91
C GLY A 319 -11.46 -26.52 1.88
N GLN A 320 -12.70 -26.98 2.04
CA GLN A 320 -13.87 -26.11 2.09
C GLN A 320 -14.26 -25.82 3.55
N VAL A 321 -14.42 -24.53 3.88
CA VAL A 321 -14.98 -24.11 5.16
C VAL A 321 -16.46 -24.52 5.18
N ILE A 322 -16.81 -25.46 6.07
CA ILE A 322 -18.15 -26.00 6.25
C ILE A 322 -18.91 -25.31 7.40
N ASP A 323 -18.19 -24.85 8.40
CA ASP A 323 -18.72 -24.04 9.49
C ASP A 323 -17.63 -23.06 9.97
N HIS A 324 -18.04 -21.92 10.56
CA HIS A 324 -17.10 -20.97 11.12
C HIS A 324 -17.76 -20.10 12.20
N LYS A 325 -16.92 -19.52 13.06
CA LYS A 325 -17.33 -18.59 14.08
C LYS A 325 -16.30 -17.47 14.20
N ILE A 326 -16.76 -16.23 14.10
CA ILE A 326 -15.96 -15.05 14.43
C ILE A 326 -16.33 -14.60 15.84
N ALA A 327 -15.35 -14.48 16.73
CA ALA A 327 -15.63 -14.19 18.13
C ALA A 327 -14.50 -13.39 18.79
N GLU A 328 -14.88 -12.56 19.77
CA GLU A 328 -13.94 -11.98 20.72
C GLU A 328 -13.45 -13.08 21.67
N THR A 329 -12.13 -13.25 21.78
CA THR A 329 -11.51 -14.36 22.51
C THR A 329 -10.35 -13.90 23.37
N ILE A 330 -9.91 -14.80 24.24
CA ILE A 330 -8.64 -14.67 25.01
C ILE A 330 -7.82 -15.91 24.69
N ILE A 331 -6.58 -15.71 24.31
CA ILE A 331 -5.63 -16.78 24.06
C ILE A 331 -4.37 -16.60 24.92
N ARG A 332 -3.59 -17.65 25.00
CA ARG A 332 -2.22 -17.63 25.50
C ARG A 332 -1.35 -18.41 24.55
N VAL A 333 -0.39 -17.72 23.92
CA VAL A 333 0.53 -18.34 22.97
C VAL A 333 1.50 -19.24 23.74
N ASP A 334 1.52 -20.54 23.43
CA ASP A 334 2.42 -21.51 24.06
C ASP A 334 3.85 -21.36 23.57
N ARG A 335 4.02 -21.12 22.25
CA ARG A 335 5.34 -20.95 21.64
C ARG A 335 5.34 -19.89 20.56
N ARG A 336 6.38 -19.06 20.63
CA ARG A 336 6.77 -18.21 19.51
C ARG A 336 7.78 -18.98 18.67
N MET A 337 7.48 -19.20 17.40
CA MET A 337 8.34 -19.85 16.42
C MET A 337 8.82 -18.85 15.38
N SER A 338 9.96 -19.13 14.77
CA SER A 338 10.39 -18.43 13.57
C SER A 338 10.13 -19.25 12.30
N TYR A 339 10.01 -18.55 11.15
CA TYR A 339 9.90 -19.21 9.85
C TYR A 339 11.05 -20.20 9.62
N THR A 340 12.26 -19.84 10.04
CA THR A 340 13.46 -20.71 9.94
C THR A 340 13.30 -21.98 10.76
N GLN A 341 12.87 -21.88 12.02
CA GLN A 341 12.69 -23.04 12.89
C GLN A 341 11.65 -24.02 12.33
N VAL A 342 10.48 -23.50 11.91
CA VAL A 342 9.42 -24.35 11.36
C VAL A 342 9.86 -25.00 10.04
N ARG A 343 10.59 -24.28 9.19
CA ARG A 343 11.19 -24.85 7.97
C ARG A 343 12.17 -25.97 8.31
N CYS A 344 13.09 -25.76 9.26
CA CYS A 344 14.05 -26.79 9.68
C CYS A 344 13.35 -28.08 10.15
N ILE A 345 12.20 -27.95 10.84
CA ILE A 345 11.39 -29.10 11.27
C ILE A 345 10.75 -29.81 10.06
N LEU A 346 10.15 -29.06 9.15
CA LEU A 346 9.27 -29.59 8.09
C LEU A 346 10.01 -30.02 6.82
N GLU A 347 11.13 -29.37 6.48
CA GLU A 347 11.87 -29.60 5.23
C GLU A 347 13.25 -30.20 5.48
N ASP A 348 14.03 -29.63 6.41
CA ASP A 348 15.42 -30.02 6.61
C ASP A 348 15.54 -31.28 7.49
N GLY A 349 14.44 -31.67 8.19
CA GLY A 349 14.42 -32.82 9.09
C GLY A 349 15.41 -32.69 10.26
N ASP A 350 15.66 -31.44 10.72
CA ASP A 350 16.59 -31.16 11.80
C ASP A 350 16.12 -31.80 13.10
N THR A 351 16.91 -32.79 13.57
CA THR A 351 16.57 -33.59 14.73
C THR A 351 16.66 -32.78 16.01
N GLU A 352 17.60 -31.84 16.12
CA GLU A 352 17.82 -31.03 17.32
C GLU A 352 16.63 -30.07 17.53
N THR A 353 16.26 -29.30 16.51
CA THR A 353 15.09 -28.40 16.54
C THR A 353 13.81 -29.20 16.76
N SER A 354 13.65 -30.37 16.10
CA SER A 354 12.46 -31.22 16.27
C SER A 354 12.35 -31.78 17.71
N LEU A 355 13.43 -32.07 18.38
CA LEU A 355 13.42 -32.52 19.78
C LEU A 355 13.10 -31.37 20.75
N GLU A 356 13.61 -30.17 20.49
CA GLU A 356 13.31 -28.97 21.29
C GLU A 356 11.82 -28.63 21.28
N TYR A 357 11.15 -28.78 20.10
CA TYR A 357 9.73 -28.44 19.90
C TYR A 357 8.84 -29.68 19.71
N ALA A 358 9.21 -30.83 20.28
CA ALA A 358 8.57 -32.14 20.05
C ALA A 358 7.04 -32.11 20.24
N ASP A 359 6.53 -31.35 21.20
CA ASP A 359 5.09 -31.25 21.48
C ASP A 359 4.31 -30.50 20.37
N PHE A 360 5.00 -29.72 19.53
CA PHE A 360 4.40 -28.92 18.45
C PHE A 360 4.61 -29.54 17.07
N VAL A 361 5.57 -30.43 16.90
CA VAL A 361 5.90 -31.08 15.63
C VAL A 361 4.67 -31.69 14.94
N PRO A 362 3.78 -32.44 15.63
CA PRO A 362 2.58 -32.99 14.99
C PRO A 362 1.67 -31.90 14.41
N MET A 363 1.52 -30.77 15.11
CA MET A 363 0.72 -29.66 14.66
C MET A 363 1.33 -28.99 13.41
N PHE A 364 2.66 -28.83 13.31
CA PHE A 364 3.32 -28.27 12.14
C PHE A 364 3.14 -29.15 10.90
N PHE A 365 3.22 -30.47 11.03
CA PHE A 365 2.91 -31.36 9.92
C PHE A 365 1.45 -31.28 9.49
N LEU A 366 0.53 -31.14 10.43
CA LEU A 366 -0.88 -30.93 10.14
C LEU A 366 -1.13 -29.58 9.46
N MET A 367 -0.43 -28.53 9.88
CA MET A 367 -0.47 -27.21 9.23
C MET A 367 0.00 -27.29 7.78
N LYS A 368 1.10 -28.01 7.52
CA LYS A 368 1.61 -28.25 6.16
C LYS A 368 0.57 -28.98 5.31
N GLU A 369 -0.01 -30.07 5.81
CA GLU A 369 -1.04 -30.84 5.11
C GLU A 369 -2.24 -29.95 4.71
N LEU A 370 -2.73 -29.15 5.66
CA LEU A 370 -3.86 -28.25 5.39
C LEU A 370 -3.47 -27.13 4.41
N SER A 371 -2.30 -26.52 4.57
CA SER A 371 -1.79 -25.47 3.66
C SER A 371 -1.70 -25.96 2.22
N GLU A 372 -1.11 -27.15 1.98
CA GLU A 372 -1.03 -27.75 0.66
C GLU A 372 -2.41 -27.97 0.04
N LEU A 373 -3.40 -28.41 0.84
CA LEU A 373 -4.78 -28.59 0.41
C LEU A 373 -5.42 -27.25 0.01
N LEU A 374 -5.28 -26.21 0.84
CA LEU A 374 -5.83 -24.88 0.58
C LEU A 374 -5.20 -24.23 -0.66
N ARG A 375 -3.88 -24.38 -0.81
CA ARG A 375 -3.12 -23.87 -1.96
C ARG A 375 -3.54 -24.56 -3.26
N SER A 376 -3.65 -25.88 -3.24
CA SER A 376 -4.13 -26.66 -4.39
C SER A 376 -5.52 -26.19 -4.83
N ARG A 377 -6.42 -25.95 -3.88
CA ARG A 377 -7.76 -25.42 -4.15
C ARG A 377 -7.73 -24.02 -4.77
N ARG A 378 -6.89 -23.11 -4.22
CA ARG A 378 -6.70 -21.75 -4.76
C ARG A 378 -6.16 -21.81 -6.19
N HIS A 379 -5.16 -22.63 -6.44
CA HIS A 379 -4.56 -22.83 -7.76
C HIS A 379 -5.60 -23.33 -8.76
N HIS A 380 -6.43 -24.32 -8.41
CA HIS A 380 -7.52 -24.80 -9.28
C HIS A 380 -8.57 -23.72 -9.59
N ARG A 381 -8.79 -22.79 -8.66
CA ARG A 381 -9.69 -21.65 -8.84
C ARG A 381 -9.09 -20.60 -9.80
N GLY A 382 -7.78 -20.62 -10.05
CA GLY A 382 -7.07 -19.70 -10.93
C GLY A 382 -6.37 -18.54 -10.19
N SER A 383 -6.01 -18.72 -8.91
CA SER A 383 -5.14 -17.75 -8.21
C SER A 383 -3.85 -17.53 -8.98
N ILE A 384 -3.46 -16.28 -9.15
CA ILE A 384 -2.27 -15.89 -9.90
C ILE A 384 -1.14 -15.66 -8.92
N ASP A 385 -0.12 -16.50 -8.99
CA ASP A 385 1.08 -16.35 -8.17
C ASP A 385 2.21 -15.79 -9.06
N PHE A 386 2.69 -14.59 -8.69
CA PHE A 386 3.86 -13.99 -9.31
C PHE A 386 5.07 -14.25 -8.42
N ASP A 387 5.96 -15.10 -8.86
CA ASP A 387 7.21 -15.38 -8.17
C ASP A 387 8.27 -14.33 -8.55
N PHE A 388 8.26 -13.20 -7.83
CA PHE A 388 9.31 -12.20 -7.93
C PHE A 388 10.17 -12.26 -6.66
N PRO A 389 11.46 -12.56 -6.81
CA PRO A 389 12.35 -12.59 -5.65
C PRO A 389 12.40 -11.21 -4.98
N GLU A 390 12.06 -11.15 -3.70
CA GLU A 390 12.27 -9.99 -2.86
C GLU A 390 13.72 -9.94 -2.39
N SER A 391 14.24 -8.74 -2.13
CA SER A 391 15.62 -8.59 -1.67
C SER A 391 15.66 -8.38 -0.17
N LYS A 392 16.36 -9.26 0.55
CA LYS A 392 16.72 -9.08 1.97
C LYS A 392 18.09 -8.41 2.05
N ILE A 393 18.13 -7.21 2.61
CA ILE A 393 19.35 -6.44 2.81
C ILE A 393 19.85 -6.67 4.24
N THR A 394 21.05 -7.20 4.38
CA THR A 394 21.71 -7.38 5.69
C THR A 394 22.61 -6.19 5.98
N LEU A 395 22.40 -5.55 7.13
CA LEU A 395 23.21 -4.41 7.57
C LEU A 395 24.19 -4.86 8.67
N ASN A 396 25.39 -4.25 8.71
CA ASN A 396 26.29 -4.42 9.84
C ASN A 396 25.91 -3.49 11.00
N GLY A 397 26.61 -3.62 12.15
CA GLY A 397 26.39 -2.80 13.34
C GLY A 397 26.62 -1.28 13.12
N ALA A 398 27.22 -0.88 12.00
CA ALA A 398 27.39 0.51 11.60
C ALA A 398 26.31 0.98 10.60
N GLY A 399 25.29 0.16 10.30
CA GLY A 399 24.22 0.47 9.37
C GLY A 399 24.60 0.43 7.89
N ARG A 400 25.71 -0.24 7.51
CA ARG A 400 26.11 -0.42 6.11
C ARG A 400 25.63 -1.77 5.60
N ALA A 401 25.10 -1.78 4.38
CA ALA A 401 24.75 -3.01 3.69
C ALA A 401 26.02 -3.85 3.46
N ILE A 402 25.99 -5.10 3.94
CA ILE A 402 27.08 -6.07 3.79
C ILE A 402 26.70 -7.22 2.88
N ASP A 403 25.39 -7.46 2.71
CA ASP A 403 24.89 -8.51 1.84
C ASP A 403 23.50 -8.16 1.31
N VAL A 404 23.17 -8.68 0.13
CA VAL A 404 21.85 -8.59 -0.51
C VAL A 404 21.51 -9.97 -1.05
N GLN A 405 20.57 -10.64 -0.41
CA GLN A 405 20.13 -11.97 -0.78
C GLN A 405 18.70 -11.92 -1.32
N ALA A 406 18.34 -12.87 -2.19
CA ALA A 406 16.94 -13.11 -2.51
C ALA A 406 16.23 -13.66 -1.27
N TYR A 407 15.08 -13.09 -0.91
CA TYR A 407 14.20 -13.70 0.08
C TYR A 407 13.38 -14.76 -0.64
N GLU A 408 13.57 -16.01 -0.26
CA GLU A 408 12.80 -17.13 -0.79
C GLU A 408 11.68 -17.47 0.18
N ALA A 409 10.45 -17.56 -0.36
CA ALA A 409 9.34 -18.14 0.36
C ALA A 409 9.68 -19.60 0.74
N ASN A 410 9.24 -20.05 1.90
CA ASN A 410 9.44 -21.40 2.37
C ASN A 410 8.14 -21.97 2.94
N VAL A 411 8.10 -23.25 3.23
CA VAL A 411 6.90 -23.94 3.74
C VAL A 411 6.23 -23.22 4.91
N ALA A 412 7.00 -22.61 5.81
CA ALA A 412 6.46 -21.93 6.98
C ALA A 412 5.76 -20.60 6.61
N THR A 413 6.38 -19.80 5.71
CA THR A 413 5.73 -18.57 5.21
C THR A 413 4.49 -18.88 4.42
N GLU A 414 4.51 -19.95 3.64
CA GLU A 414 3.38 -20.42 2.85
C GLU A 414 2.19 -20.88 3.72
N ILE A 415 2.46 -21.59 4.82
CA ILE A 415 1.43 -22.02 5.79
C ILE A 415 0.69 -20.81 6.35
N ILE A 416 1.43 -19.81 6.83
CA ILE A 416 0.83 -18.60 7.42
C ILE A 416 0.04 -17.82 6.38
N GLU A 417 0.59 -17.65 5.16
CA GLU A 417 -0.13 -17.00 4.07
C GLU A 417 -1.46 -17.68 3.76
N ASP A 418 -1.48 -19.02 3.60
CA ASP A 418 -2.68 -19.77 3.29
C ASP A 418 -3.76 -19.63 4.36
N PHE A 419 -3.38 -19.64 5.64
CA PHE A 419 -4.30 -19.48 6.75
C PHE A 419 -4.84 -18.05 6.85
N MET A 420 -3.99 -17.05 6.63
CA MET A 420 -4.41 -15.64 6.59
C MET A 420 -5.37 -15.37 5.43
N LEU A 421 -5.09 -15.91 4.24
CA LEU A 421 -5.98 -15.81 3.08
C LEU A 421 -7.34 -16.45 3.38
N MET A 422 -7.37 -17.64 3.99
CA MET A 422 -8.60 -18.33 4.34
C MET A 422 -9.43 -17.53 5.36
N ALA A 423 -8.81 -16.99 6.40
CA ALA A 423 -9.50 -16.15 7.37
C ALA A 423 -10.05 -14.88 6.73
N ASN A 424 -9.25 -14.19 5.91
CA ASN A 424 -9.67 -12.98 5.18
C ASN A 424 -10.85 -13.25 4.24
N GLU A 425 -10.85 -14.38 3.51
CA GLU A 425 -11.97 -14.78 2.63
C GLU A 425 -13.23 -15.12 3.46
N THR A 426 -13.09 -15.82 4.59
CA THR A 426 -14.21 -16.24 5.45
C THR A 426 -14.90 -15.04 6.08
N VAL A 427 -14.13 -14.14 6.68
CA VAL A 427 -14.65 -12.90 7.26
C VAL A 427 -15.34 -12.03 6.19
N ALA A 428 -14.70 -11.83 5.04
CA ALA A 428 -15.28 -11.04 3.96
C ALA A 428 -16.59 -11.64 3.42
N LYS A 429 -16.68 -12.98 3.35
CA LYS A 429 -17.87 -13.69 2.89
C LYS A 429 -19.03 -13.48 3.85
N GLU A 430 -18.83 -13.62 5.16
CA GLU A 430 -19.88 -13.45 6.17
C GLU A 430 -20.46 -12.05 6.12
N TYR A 431 -19.61 -11.02 6.17
CA TYR A 431 -20.06 -9.62 6.19
C TYR A 431 -20.67 -9.15 4.86
N CYS A 432 -20.23 -9.72 3.72
CA CYS A 432 -20.86 -9.45 2.43
C CYS A 432 -22.24 -10.12 2.32
N GLN A 433 -22.38 -11.35 2.77
CA GLN A 433 -23.66 -12.07 2.74
C GLN A 433 -24.67 -11.53 3.76
N GLY A 434 -24.18 -11.02 4.89
CA GLY A 434 -24.99 -10.32 5.88
C GLY A 434 -25.39 -8.89 5.51
N GLU A 435 -24.90 -8.37 4.35
CA GLU A 435 -25.16 -7.02 3.86
C GLU A 435 -24.74 -5.91 4.86
N TYR A 436 -23.72 -6.18 5.68
CA TYR A 436 -23.17 -5.19 6.60
C TYR A 436 -22.33 -4.13 5.86
N PRO A 437 -22.34 -2.87 6.31
CA PRO A 437 -21.33 -1.88 5.85
C PRO A 437 -19.93 -2.37 6.22
N PHE A 438 -19.11 -2.63 5.20
CA PHE A 438 -17.81 -3.27 5.42
C PHE A 438 -16.72 -2.70 4.52
N VAL A 439 -15.45 -3.01 4.83
CA VAL A 439 -14.28 -2.60 4.03
C VAL A 439 -13.68 -3.82 3.37
N TYR A 440 -13.70 -3.83 2.03
CA TYR A 440 -13.14 -4.92 1.23
C TYR A 440 -11.80 -4.53 0.62
N ARG A 441 -10.94 -5.51 0.39
CA ARG A 441 -9.76 -5.38 -0.45
C ARG A 441 -10.10 -5.92 -1.83
N THR A 442 -10.31 -5.05 -2.79
CA THR A 442 -10.77 -5.41 -4.13
C THR A 442 -9.66 -5.27 -5.17
N HIS A 443 -9.70 -6.15 -6.16
CA HIS A 443 -8.81 -6.10 -7.31
C HIS A 443 -9.65 -6.32 -8.56
N GLU A 444 -9.81 -5.26 -9.33
CA GLU A 444 -10.67 -5.25 -10.52
C GLU A 444 -10.04 -6.02 -11.69
N THR A 445 -10.88 -6.43 -12.65
CA THR A 445 -10.46 -7.01 -13.92
C THR A 445 -9.52 -6.05 -14.66
N PRO A 446 -8.47 -6.55 -15.32
CA PRO A 446 -7.57 -5.74 -16.13
C PRO A 446 -8.29 -5.00 -17.26
N ASP A 447 -7.72 -3.87 -17.67
CA ASP A 447 -8.20 -3.09 -18.81
C ASP A 447 -8.11 -3.90 -20.12
N PRO A 448 -9.20 -4.04 -20.90
CA PRO A 448 -9.23 -4.84 -22.12
C PRO A 448 -8.20 -4.43 -23.18
N GLU A 449 -7.89 -3.13 -23.32
CA GLU A 449 -6.90 -2.65 -24.31
C GLU A 449 -5.46 -3.06 -23.89
N ARG A 450 -5.18 -3.05 -22.58
CA ARG A 450 -3.88 -3.50 -22.04
C ARG A 450 -3.74 -5.01 -22.19
N VAL A 451 -4.80 -5.76 -21.96
CA VAL A 451 -4.84 -7.23 -22.17
C VAL A 451 -4.57 -7.56 -23.63
N GLU A 452 -5.23 -6.89 -24.58
CA GLU A 452 -5.01 -7.17 -26.01
C GLU A 452 -3.57 -6.81 -26.45
N SER A 453 -2.99 -5.78 -25.86
CA SER A 453 -1.57 -5.42 -26.06
C SER A 453 -0.64 -6.52 -25.56
N LEU A 454 -0.90 -7.09 -24.38
CA LEU A 454 -0.17 -8.22 -23.81
C LEU A 454 -0.32 -9.47 -24.71
N LEU A 455 -1.54 -9.84 -25.10
CA LEU A 455 -1.79 -11.01 -25.96
C LEU A 455 -1.10 -10.88 -27.31
N THR A 456 -1.07 -9.68 -27.88
CA THR A 456 -0.34 -9.40 -29.13
C THR A 456 1.16 -9.62 -28.96
N LEU A 457 1.74 -9.17 -27.84
CA LEU A 457 3.15 -9.41 -27.53
C LEU A 457 3.44 -10.91 -27.39
N LEU A 458 2.60 -11.66 -26.67
CA LEU A 458 2.75 -13.11 -26.48
C LEU A 458 2.70 -13.87 -27.82
N ARG A 459 1.74 -13.55 -28.68
CA ARG A 459 1.65 -14.12 -30.04
C ARG A 459 2.92 -13.85 -30.86
N ASN A 460 3.49 -12.64 -30.76
CA ASN A 460 4.74 -12.29 -31.45
C ASN A 460 5.96 -13.06 -30.91
N GLN A 461 5.89 -13.56 -29.68
CA GLN A 461 6.89 -14.43 -29.06
C GLN A 461 6.62 -15.93 -29.32
N GLY A 462 5.58 -16.26 -30.10
CA GLY A 462 5.19 -17.64 -30.39
C GLY A 462 4.42 -18.34 -29.27
N ILE A 463 3.98 -17.60 -28.23
CA ILE A 463 3.19 -18.12 -27.13
C ILE A 463 1.71 -18.02 -27.52
N SER A 464 1.06 -19.19 -27.64
CA SER A 464 -0.35 -19.26 -28.01
C SER A 464 -1.20 -19.18 -26.75
N VAL A 465 -1.98 -18.11 -26.62
CA VAL A 465 -2.96 -17.93 -25.55
C VAL A 465 -4.33 -17.84 -26.19
N GLN A 466 -5.26 -18.65 -25.71
CA GLN A 466 -6.66 -18.61 -26.11
C GLN A 466 -7.45 -17.84 -25.05
N LYS A 467 -8.14 -16.79 -25.47
CA LYS A 467 -9.11 -16.07 -24.65
C LYS A 467 -10.49 -16.66 -24.91
N ALA A 468 -11.14 -17.17 -23.87
CA ALA A 468 -12.43 -17.86 -24.01
C ALA A 468 -13.64 -16.91 -24.09
N GLY A 469 -13.52 -15.69 -23.59
CA GLY A 469 -14.62 -14.71 -23.49
C GLY A 469 -14.23 -13.29 -23.91
N GLU A 470 -15.13 -12.33 -23.67
CA GLU A 470 -14.85 -10.90 -23.90
C GLU A 470 -13.86 -10.35 -22.88
N GLU A 471 -13.96 -10.75 -21.62
CA GLU A 471 -13.05 -10.38 -20.53
C GLU A 471 -12.10 -11.55 -20.22
N ILE A 472 -10.86 -11.21 -19.84
CA ILE A 472 -9.88 -12.20 -19.40
C ILE A 472 -10.19 -12.65 -17.97
N THR A 473 -10.03 -13.93 -17.72
CA THR A 473 -10.22 -14.53 -16.39
C THR A 473 -8.91 -14.66 -15.63
N PRO A 474 -8.94 -14.75 -14.29
CA PRO A 474 -7.73 -15.02 -13.50
C PRO A 474 -7.01 -16.29 -13.95
N LYS A 475 -7.77 -17.34 -14.29
CA LYS A 475 -7.22 -18.63 -14.75
C LYS A 475 -6.47 -18.51 -16.08
N GLU A 476 -6.96 -17.72 -17.02
CA GLU A 476 -6.25 -17.47 -18.28
C GLU A 476 -4.93 -16.72 -18.06
N ILE A 477 -4.88 -15.79 -17.09
CA ILE A 477 -3.61 -15.14 -16.69
C ILE A 477 -2.67 -16.16 -16.02
N GLN A 478 -3.19 -17.03 -15.14
CA GLN A 478 -2.41 -18.10 -14.52
C GLN A 478 -1.79 -18.99 -15.59
N GLU A 479 -2.56 -19.46 -16.56
CA GLU A 479 -2.08 -20.28 -17.69
C GLU A 479 -1.00 -19.56 -18.51
N ILE A 480 -1.09 -18.23 -18.68
CA ILE A 480 -0.04 -17.44 -19.31
C ILE A 480 1.25 -17.53 -18.49
N ILE A 481 1.18 -17.30 -17.19
CA ILE A 481 2.36 -17.34 -16.30
C ILE A 481 2.99 -18.74 -16.29
N GLU A 482 2.18 -19.79 -16.20
CA GLU A 482 2.66 -21.18 -16.27
C GLU A 482 3.33 -21.51 -17.62
N SER A 483 2.77 -21.01 -18.72
CA SER A 483 3.31 -21.28 -20.08
C SER A 483 4.67 -20.65 -20.35
N ILE A 484 5.07 -19.67 -19.57
CA ILE A 484 6.35 -18.95 -19.75
C ILE A 484 7.43 -19.40 -18.77
N GLN A 485 7.11 -20.25 -17.81
CA GLN A 485 8.08 -20.76 -16.83
C GLN A 485 9.28 -21.41 -17.50
N GLY A 486 10.49 -21.04 -17.06
CA GLY A 486 11.76 -21.55 -17.61
C GLY A 486 12.16 -20.96 -18.97
N LEU A 487 11.36 -20.05 -19.56
CA LEU A 487 11.74 -19.38 -20.80
C LEU A 487 12.73 -18.23 -20.52
N PRO A 488 13.66 -17.92 -21.45
CA PRO A 488 14.63 -16.82 -21.26
C PRO A 488 14.03 -15.44 -21.01
N ASN A 489 12.79 -15.22 -21.42
CA ASN A 489 12.05 -13.97 -21.31
C ASN A 489 10.94 -14.00 -20.22
N GLU A 490 10.90 -15.03 -19.38
CA GLU A 490 9.94 -15.22 -18.29
C GLU A 490 9.78 -13.97 -17.42
N THR A 491 10.89 -13.48 -16.84
CA THR A 491 10.86 -12.29 -15.96
C THR A 491 10.28 -11.05 -16.65
N MET A 492 10.60 -10.86 -17.93
CA MET A 492 10.07 -9.74 -18.70
C MET A 492 8.57 -9.85 -18.89
N ILE A 493 8.08 -11.03 -19.32
CA ILE A 493 6.66 -11.26 -19.58
C ILE A 493 5.86 -11.21 -18.28
N SER A 494 6.34 -11.82 -17.19
CA SER A 494 5.71 -11.76 -15.87
C SER A 494 5.53 -10.33 -15.38
N ARG A 495 6.56 -9.48 -15.53
CA ARG A 495 6.47 -8.04 -15.19
C ARG A 495 5.51 -7.28 -16.09
N LEU A 496 5.42 -7.60 -17.36
CA LEU A 496 4.45 -6.97 -18.28
C LEU A 496 3.03 -7.41 -17.95
N THR A 497 2.82 -8.69 -17.65
CA THR A 497 1.54 -9.23 -17.19
C THR A 497 1.09 -8.53 -15.90
N LEU A 498 1.98 -8.41 -14.91
CA LEU A 498 1.67 -7.66 -13.67
C LEU A 498 1.29 -6.19 -13.95
N ARG A 499 2.00 -5.51 -14.87
CA ARG A 499 1.67 -4.12 -15.25
C ARG A 499 0.37 -3.97 -16.02
N THR A 500 -0.13 -5.04 -16.63
CA THR A 500 -1.43 -5.08 -17.31
C THR A 500 -2.56 -5.09 -16.28
N MET A 501 -2.32 -5.65 -15.10
CA MET A 501 -3.29 -5.71 -14.01
C MET A 501 -3.53 -4.34 -13.38
N LYS A 502 -4.72 -4.14 -12.82
CA LYS A 502 -5.03 -2.97 -12.00
C LYS A 502 -4.37 -3.10 -10.62
N GLN A 503 -4.32 -2.01 -9.87
CA GLN A 503 -3.89 -2.06 -8.47
C GLN A 503 -5.08 -2.43 -7.59
N ALA A 504 -4.83 -3.27 -6.58
CA ALA A 504 -5.82 -3.55 -5.56
C ALA A 504 -6.07 -2.30 -4.69
N LYS A 505 -7.32 -2.10 -4.27
CA LYS A 505 -7.76 -0.93 -3.49
C LYS A 505 -8.70 -1.34 -2.35
N TYR A 506 -8.86 -0.45 -1.37
CA TYR A 506 -9.90 -0.61 -0.36
C TYR A 506 -11.18 0.07 -0.83
N THR A 507 -12.31 -0.62 -0.71
CA THR A 507 -13.63 -0.12 -1.10
C THR A 507 -14.72 -0.62 -0.16
N THR A 508 -15.90 -0.02 -0.22
CA THR A 508 -17.09 -0.51 0.48
C THR A 508 -17.92 -1.46 -0.40
N GLN A 509 -17.52 -1.70 -1.63
CA GLN A 509 -18.20 -2.60 -2.56
C GLN A 509 -17.50 -3.95 -2.61
N CYS A 510 -18.26 -5.04 -2.41
CA CYS A 510 -17.77 -6.41 -2.48
C CYS A 510 -17.67 -6.87 -3.94
N SER A 511 -16.63 -6.45 -4.67
CA SER A 511 -16.42 -6.79 -6.10
C SER A 511 -15.40 -7.93 -6.33
N GLY A 512 -14.88 -8.52 -5.26
CA GLY A 512 -13.89 -9.61 -5.33
C GLY A 512 -12.45 -9.16 -5.58
N HIS A 513 -11.55 -10.13 -5.70
CA HIS A 513 -10.12 -9.90 -5.88
C HIS A 513 -9.59 -10.74 -7.05
N PHE A 514 -9.38 -10.10 -8.20
CA PHE A 514 -9.00 -10.76 -9.44
C PHE A 514 -7.73 -11.63 -9.29
N GLY A 515 -6.64 -11.08 -8.77
CA GLY A 515 -5.37 -11.82 -8.64
C GLY A 515 -5.45 -13.07 -7.77
N LEU A 516 -6.29 -13.05 -6.72
CA LEU A 516 -6.53 -14.20 -5.85
C LEU A 516 -7.65 -15.13 -6.37
N ALA A 517 -8.29 -14.77 -7.48
CA ALA A 517 -9.52 -15.41 -7.96
C ALA A 517 -10.57 -15.55 -6.83
N ALA A 518 -10.60 -14.61 -5.88
CA ALA A 518 -11.46 -14.65 -4.71
C ALA A 518 -12.72 -13.81 -4.93
N LYS A 519 -13.89 -14.41 -4.65
CA LYS A 519 -15.17 -13.70 -4.75
C LYS A 519 -15.37 -12.70 -3.61
N TYR A 520 -14.83 -13.01 -2.43
CA TYR A 520 -14.90 -12.21 -1.22
C TYR A 520 -13.49 -12.06 -0.67
N TYR A 521 -13.06 -10.85 -0.38
CA TYR A 521 -11.74 -10.64 0.22
C TYR A 521 -11.66 -9.34 1.02
N CYS A 522 -11.08 -9.41 2.18
CA CYS A 522 -10.75 -8.25 3.01
C CYS A 522 -9.35 -8.42 3.61
N HIS A 523 -8.90 -7.41 4.33
CA HIS A 523 -7.72 -7.49 5.17
C HIS A 523 -8.15 -7.41 6.63
N PHE A 524 -8.18 -8.56 7.31
CA PHE A 524 -8.58 -8.71 8.71
C PHE A 524 -7.41 -9.01 9.64
N THR A 525 -6.34 -9.58 9.11
CA THR A 525 -5.33 -10.32 9.86
C THR A 525 -4.14 -9.51 10.38
N SER A 526 -4.10 -8.16 10.19
CA SER A 526 -2.94 -7.38 10.64
C SER A 526 -3.32 -5.97 11.16
N PRO A 527 -4.10 -5.84 12.24
CA PRO A 527 -4.58 -4.57 12.77
C PRO A 527 -3.50 -3.75 13.48
N ILE A 528 -2.38 -4.35 13.90
CA ILE A 528 -1.24 -3.60 14.49
C ILE A 528 -0.59 -2.71 13.44
N ARG A 529 -0.50 -3.19 12.19
CA ARG A 529 0.25 -2.54 11.12
C ARG A 529 -0.58 -2.03 9.94
N ARG A 530 -1.90 -2.29 9.88
CA ARG A 530 -2.78 -1.80 8.82
C ARG A 530 -4.07 -1.22 9.41
N TYR A 531 -4.37 0.04 9.12
CA TYR A 531 -5.56 0.71 9.63
C TYR A 531 -6.89 0.12 9.11
N PRO A 532 -7.02 -0.32 7.83
CA PRO A 532 -8.25 -0.98 7.39
C PRO A 532 -8.61 -2.23 8.19
N ASP A 533 -7.63 -3.03 8.60
CA ASP A 533 -7.85 -4.20 9.47
C ASP A 533 -8.39 -3.78 10.83
N LEU A 534 -7.81 -2.74 11.45
CA LEU A 534 -8.32 -2.17 12.70
C LEU A 534 -9.77 -1.68 12.56
N GLN A 535 -10.10 -1.06 11.43
CA GLN A 535 -11.47 -0.62 11.16
C GLN A 535 -12.44 -1.80 10.99
N ILE A 536 -12.01 -2.87 10.33
CA ILE A 536 -12.77 -4.11 10.19
C ILE A 536 -13.04 -4.74 11.55
N HIS A 537 -12.05 -4.80 12.44
CA HIS A 537 -12.24 -5.30 13.81
C HIS A 537 -13.33 -4.53 14.56
N ARG A 538 -13.36 -3.20 14.42
CA ARG A 538 -14.43 -2.38 15.02
C ARG A 538 -15.80 -2.70 14.45
N ILE A 539 -15.89 -2.84 13.12
CA ILE A 539 -17.17 -3.20 12.47
C ILE A 539 -17.66 -4.56 12.98
N ILE A 540 -16.75 -5.53 13.13
CA ILE A 540 -17.09 -6.86 13.64
C ILE A 540 -17.61 -6.79 15.07
N ARG A 541 -16.98 -5.98 15.93
CA ARG A 541 -17.40 -5.82 17.34
C ARG A 541 -18.71 -5.04 17.51
N ASP A 542 -19.03 -4.17 16.56
CA ASP A 542 -20.26 -3.36 16.63
C ASP A 542 -21.49 -4.11 16.12
N ASN A 543 -21.34 -5.29 15.47
CA ASN A 543 -22.42 -6.09 14.89
C ASN A 543 -22.46 -7.52 15.42
#